data_c6c1015d39089cde527aaf63decabf80
#
_entry.id   c6c1015d39089cde527aaf63decabf80
#
_cell.length_a   1.000
_cell.length_b   1.000
_cell.length_c   1.000
_cell.angle_alpha   90.00
_cell.angle_beta   90.00
_cell.angle_gamma   90.00
#
_symmetry.space_group_name_H-M   'P 1'
#
loop_
_entity.id
_entity.type
_entity.pdbx_description
1 polymer ?
#
loop_
_entity_poly.entity_id
_entity_poly.type
_entity_poly.pdbx_seq_one_letter_code
_entity_poly.pdbx_strand_id
1 'polypeptide(L)'
;MHSPRIPLLRAPRALARAGYRRTSRVTRILISLFLIAPLVLPVNFVLINPGEGNPLFPKMLKVSSPKTYPVDGQMFLLSIWVTNPDTLVLGSQVLHCWAKPTCVVTPRSIIYPKATDDKVELAEGAKEMKQSQSSAIVATKKLFAKKYPEINLAGLTDSSLKVSLKNTGGPSGGLIFALGLVELLSPDDLLNGRKIAATGTISAAGRVGAIGGVQEKIVAARAAGVELLFISRQNCDEISGEVDGLKVIAVSTLEEAYLALKDGGNSDFRGVQGCTNLAA
;
A
#
# COMPACT_ATOMS: atom_id res chain seq x y z
N MET A 1 -15.28 5.18 85.22
CA MET A 1 -15.15 4.92 83.75
C MET A 1 -14.35 6.06 83.14
N HIS A 2 -13.03 5.80 82.90
CA HIS A 2 -12.11 6.79 82.31
C HIS A 2 -11.98 6.50 80.86
N SER A 3 -12.36 7.43 79.97
CA SER A 3 -12.19 7.35 78.53
C SER A 3 -10.79 7.83 78.17
N PRO A 4 -10.01 7.09 77.36
CA PRO A 4 -8.67 7.54 76.95
C PRO A 4 -8.78 8.56 75.81
N ARG A 5 -8.13 9.71 76.00
CA ARG A 5 -7.94 10.75 74.96
C ARG A 5 -6.87 10.29 73.97
N ILE A 6 -7.25 10.12 72.73
CA ILE A 6 -6.34 9.83 71.61
C ILE A 6 -5.56 11.13 71.25
N PRO A 7 -4.23 11.12 71.16
CA PRO A 7 -3.46 12.31 70.75
C PRO A 7 -3.60 12.53 69.27
N LEU A 8 -4.05 13.70 68.88
CA LEU A 8 -4.06 14.20 67.49
C LEU A 8 -2.62 14.28 66.96
N LEU A 9 -2.29 13.42 66.00
CA LEU A 9 -1.05 13.49 65.23
C LEU A 9 -0.98 14.81 64.47
N ARG A 10 -0.07 15.70 64.88
CA ARG A 10 0.25 16.94 64.15
C ARG A 10 0.81 16.54 62.75
N ALA A 11 0.11 16.93 61.70
CA ALA A 11 0.62 16.84 60.33
C ALA A 11 1.96 17.57 60.17
N PRO A 12 2.94 16.99 59.45
CA PRO A 12 4.21 17.68 59.26
C PRO A 12 3.99 18.89 58.34
N ARG A 13 4.30 20.07 58.92
CA ARG A 13 4.40 21.34 58.18
C ARG A 13 5.68 21.31 57.34
N ALA A 14 5.55 21.88 56.14
CA ALA A 14 6.62 22.25 55.21
C ALA A 14 7.05 21.21 54.20
N LEU A 15 6.22 20.98 53.20
CA LEU A 15 6.76 20.89 51.84
C LEU A 15 7.32 22.29 51.50
N ALA A 16 8.62 22.46 51.66
CA ALA A 16 9.35 23.65 51.26
C ALA A 16 8.97 23.94 49.80
N ARG A 17 8.39 25.09 49.55
CA ARG A 17 8.22 25.64 48.20
C ARG A 17 9.64 25.72 47.61
N ALA A 18 10.00 24.74 46.78
CA ALA A 18 11.18 24.81 45.94
C ALA A 18 11.03 26.10 45.13
N GLY A 19 11.78 27.13 45.51
CA GLY A 19 11.77 28.41 44.83
C GLY A 19 12.08 28.19 43.37
N TYR A 20 11.09 28.45 42.53
CA TYR A 20 11.23 28.40 41.08
C TYR A 20 12.32 29.43 40.69
N ARG A 21 13.59 28.98 40.61
CA ARG A 21 14.69 29.81 40.14
C ARG A 21 14.38 30.22 38.72
N ARG A 22 14.07 31.46 38.47
CA ARG A 22 13.88 32.01 37.12
C ARG A 22 15.14 31.70 36.33
N THR A 23 15.02 30.80 35.35
CA THR A 23 16.12 30.45 34.42
C THR A 23 16.61 31.71 33.72
N SER A 24 17.89 31.85 33.54
CA SER A 24 18.52 32.98 32.83
C SER A 24 17.95 33.10 31.41
N ARG A 25 18.01 34.29 30.81
CA ARG A 25 17.62 34.49 29.41
C ARG A 25 18.39 33.57 28.47
N VAL A 26 19.68 33.44 28.71
CA VAL A 26 20.59 32.57 27.94
C VAL A 26 20.14 31.12 28.04
N THR A 27 19.85 30.61 29.25
CA THR A 27 19.39 29.24 29.45
C THR A 27 18.07 28.98 28.69
N ARG A 28 17.14 29.93 28.71
CA ARG A 28 15.87 29.81 27.96
C ARG A 28 16.09 29.75 26.45
N ILE A 29 17.00 30.62 25.93
CA ILE A 29 17.35 30.62 24.50
C ILE A 29 17.97 29.26 24.11
N LEU A 30 18.92 28.77 24.90
CA LEU A 30 19.57 27.47 24.62
C LEU A 30 18.59 26.31 24.66
N ILE A 31 17.67 26.28 25.63
CA ILE A 31 16.62 25.26 25.70
C ILE A 31 15.71 25.37 24.48
N SER A 32 15.29 26.58 24.10
CA SER A 32 14.44 26.77 22.91
C SER A 32 15.14 26.33 21.64
N LEU A 33 16.41 26.67 21.46
CA LEU A 33 17.20 26.20 20.31
C LEU A 33 17.33 24.67 20.29
N PHE A 34 17.60 24.06 21.45
CA PHE A 34 17.69 22.61 21.58
C PHE A 34 16.38 21.89 21.21
N LEU A 35 15.24 22.47 21.60
CA LEU A 35 13.91 21.92 21.28
C LEU A 35 13.49 22.17 19.84
N ILE A 36 13.88 23.31 19.24
CA ILE A 36 13.51 23.68 17.88
C ILE A 36 14.42 23.00 16.84
N ALA A 37 15.70 22.85 17.14
CA ALA A 37 16.67 22.29 16.18
C ALA A 37 16.26 20.93 15.59
N PRO A 38 15.81 19.93 16.36
CA PRO A 38 15.36 18.66 15.81
C PRO A 38 14.16 18.77 14.86
N LEU A 39 13.36 19.83 14.98
CA LEU A 39 12.18 20.05 14.16
C LEU A 39 12.51 20.61 12.78
N VAL A 40 13.55 21.43 12.69
CA VAL A 40 13.93 22.16 11.47
C VAL A 40 15.14 21.57 10.76
N LEU A 41 15.91 20.70 11.43
CA LEU A 41 17.04 20.03 10.81
C LEU A 41 16.57 18.88 9.91
N PRO A 42 17.25 18.66 8.76
CA PRO A 42 16.98 17.51 7.92
C PRO A 42 17.35 16.21 8.63
N VAL A 43 16.51 15.20 8.45
CA VAL A 43 16.67 13.87 9.03
C VAL A 43 16.69 12.81 7.93
N ASN A 44 17.38 11.70 8.18
CA ASN A 44 17.59 10.66 7.17
C ASN A 44 16.45 9.62 7.18
N PHE A 45 15.23 10.10 6.97
CA PHE A 45 14.02 9.27 6.88
C PHE A 45 13.30 9.45 5.55
N VAL A 46 12.49 8.48 5.22
CA VAL A 46 11.53 8.48 4.12
C VAL A 46 10.14 8.42 4.73
N LEU A 47 9.23 9.21 4.22
CA LEU A 47 7.82 9.21 4.59
C LEU A 47 7.03 8.47 3.51
N ILE A 48 6.20 7.52 3.93
CA ILE A 48 5.33 6.74 3.05
C ILE A 48 3.90 7.07 3.43
N ASN A 49 3.11 7.49 2.45
CA ASN A 49 1.69 7.82 2.63
C ASN A 49 0.84 7.00 1.67
N PRO A 50 -0.44 6.77 1.99
CA PRO A 50 -1.39 6.25 1.02
C PRO A 50 -1.41 7.12 -0.23
N GLY A 51 -1.38 6.46 -1.38
CA GLY A 51 -1.59 7.09 -2.66
C GLY A 51 -3.05 7.04 -3.08
N GLU A 52 -3.26 6.86 -4.38
CA GLU A 52 -4.60 6.86 -4.98
C GLU A 52 -4.93 5.50 -5.58
N GLY A 53 -6.23 5.20 -5.65
CA GLY A 53 -6.77 4.15 -6.50
C GLY A 53 -7.09 4.74 -7.87
N ASN A 54 -6.30 4.40 -8.87
CA ASN A 54 -6.46 4.92 -10.23
C ASN A 54 -7.25 3.92 -11.09
N PRO A 55 -8.39 4.33 -11.70
CA PRO A 55 -9.19 3.46 -12.55
C PRO A 55 -8.39 2.90 -13.74
N LEU A 56 -8.42 1.57 -13.88
CA LEU A 56 -7.70 0.88 -14.94
C LEU A 56 -8.36 1.12 -16.30
N PHE A 57 -9.69 1.11 -16.32
CA PHE A 57 -10.51 1.27 -17.53
C PHE A 57 -11.26 2.62 -17.55
N PRO A 58 -11.54 3.19 -18.71
CA PRO A 58 -11.10 2.79 -20.06
C PRO A 58 -9.79 3.45 -20.50
N LYS A 59 -9.17 4.27 -19.64
CA LYS A 59 -8.09 5.18 -20.07
C LYS A 59 -6.70 4.61 -19.83
N MET A 60 -6.48 3.95 -18.70
CA MET A 60 -5.15 3.53 -18.28
C MET A 60 -4.67 2.30 -19.05
N LEU A 61 -5.48 1.24 -19.10
CA LEU A 61 -5.17 -0.02 -19.77
C LEU A 61 -5.98 -0.15 -21.06
N LYS A 62 -5.31 -0.27 -22.19
CA LYS A 62 -5.93 -0.48 -23.50
C LYS A 62 -5.21 -1.59 -24.26
N VAL A 63 -5.99 -2.45 -24.89
CA VAL A 63 -5.49 -3.52 -25.78
C VAL A 63 -6.00 -3.23 -27.18
N SER A 64 -5.08 -3.13 -28.15
CA SER A 64 -5.41 -2.89 -29.54
C SER A 64 -5.63 -4.17 -30.35
N SER A 65 -5.08 -5.30 -29.89
CA SER A 65 -5.24 -6.63 -30.46
C SER A 65 -4.92 -7.70 -29.40
N PRO A 66 -5.69 -8.77 -29.28
CA PRO A 66 -6.90 -9.13 -30.00
C PRO A 66 -8.13 -8.28 -29.61
N LYS A 67 -9.30 -8.60 -30.17
CA LYS A 67 -10.58 -7.95 -29.84
C LYS A 67 -10.87 -8.09 -28.34
N THR A 68 -11.33 -7.01 -27.73
CA THR A 68 -11.71 -6.96 -26.32
C THR A 68 -13.22 -7.07 -26.14
N TYR A 69 -13.63 -7.51 -24.97
CA TYR A 69 -15.01 -7.57 -24.52
C TYR A 69 -15.38 -6.29 -23.73
N PRO A 70 -16.67 -5.94 -23.63
CA PRO A 70 -17.12 -4.87 -22.75
C PRO A 70 -16.83 -5.19 -21.29
N VAL A 71 -16.56 -4.17 -20.51
CA VAL A 71 -16.30 -4.30 -19.06
C VAL A 71 -17.46 -3.67 -18.31
N ASP A 72 -18.07 -4.42 -17.40
CA ASP A 72 -19.06 -3.92 -16.46
C ASP A 72 -18.48 -3.93 -15.04
N GLY A 73 -18.10 -2.77 -14.52
CA GLY A 73 -17.43 -2.58 -13.25
C GLY A 73 -16.13 -1.77 -13.37
N GLN A 74 -15.36 -1.77 -12.32
CA GLN A 74 -14.13 -0.97 -12.25
C GLN A 74 -12.97 -1.76 -11.61
N MET A 75 -11.80 -1.69 -12.21
CA MET A 75 -10.55 -2.12 -11.59
C MET A 75 -9.68 -0.93 -11.24
N PHE A 76 -8.97 -1.01 -10.12
CA PHE A 76 -8.10 0.08 -9.62
C PHE A 76 -6.67 -0.38 -9.46
N LEU A 77 -5.74 0.36 -10.06
CA LEU A 77 -4.33 0.31 -9.73
C LEU A 77 -4.08 1.15 -8.47
N LEU A 78 -3.54 0.54 -7.43
CA LEU A 78 -3.23 1.22 -6.18
C LEU A 78 -1.79 1.74 -6.18
N SER A 79 -1.60 2.97 -5.73
CA SER A 79 -0.29 3.60 -5.56
C SER A 79 -0.02 3.95 -4.10
N ILE A 80 1.23 4.26 -3.81
CA ILE A 80 1.68 4.89 -2.57
C ILE A 80 2.52 6.12 -2.91
N TRP A 81 2.57 7.07 -2.00
CA TRP A 81 3.48 8.21 -2.07
C TRP A 81 4.69 7.95 -1.20
N VAL A 82 5.86 7.91 -1.80
CA VAL A 82 7.15 7.72 -1.12
C VAL A 82 7.99 8.97 -1.33
N THR A 83 8.59 9.49 -0.28
CA THR A 83 9.51 10.64 -0.39
C THR A 83 10.69 10.27 -1.29
N ASN A 84 10.96 11.07 -2.31
CA ASN A 84 12.02 10.83 -3.28
C ASN A 84 13.43 10.93 -2.64
N PRO A 85 14.47 10.32 -3.25
CA PRO A 85 15.84 10.33 -2.73
C PRO A 85 16.42 11.72 -2.47
N ASP A 86 16.19 12.68 -3.37
CA ASP A 86 16.75 14.04 -3.26
C ASP A 86 15.94 14.95 -2.33
N THR A 87 14.79 14.50 -1.83
CA THR A 87 13.92 15.31 -0.97
C THR A 87 14.45 15.35 0.47
N LEU A 88 14.66 16.56 1.00
CA LEU A 88 14.97 16.77 2.40
C LEU A 88 13.73 16.63 3.26
N VAL A 89 13.78 15.70 4.21
CA VAL A 89 12.72 15.50 5.20
C VAL A 89 13.15 16.19 6.49
N LEU A 90 12.30 17.08 7.01
CA LEU A 90 12.53 17.77 8.28
C LEU A 90 11.94 16.99 9.45
N GLY A 91 12.51 17.15 10.65
CA GLY A 91 12.01 16.49 11.85
C GLY A 91 10.54 16.82 12.17
N SER A 92 10.09 18.04 11.85
CA SER A 92 8.66 18.42 11.97
C SER A 92 7.74 17.60 11.07
N GLN A 93 8.20 17.23 9.86
CA GLN A 93 7.45 16.36 8.95
C GLN A 93 7.35 14.93 9.47
N VAL A 94 8.43 14.44 10.11
CA VAL A 94 8.42 13.13 10.78
C VAL A 94 7.40 13.11 11.91
N LEU A 95 7.39 14.14 12.77
CA LEU A 95 6.39 14.25 13.86
C LEU A 95 4.97 14.34 13.32
N HIS A 96 4.76 15.10 12.23
CA HIS A 96 3.45 15.19 11.59
C HIS A 96 3.02 13.84 11.00
N CYS A 97 3.93 13.09 10.40
CA CYS A 97 3.68 11.75 9.90
C CYS A 97 3.30 10.79 11.04
N TRP A 98 4.03 10.79 12.14
CA TRP A 98 3.73 9.99 13.33
C TRP A 98 2.35 10.27 13.95
N ALA A 99 1.87 11.51 13.84
CA ALA A 99 0.54 11.87 14.29
C ALA A 99 -0.59 11.33 13.40
N LYS A 100 -0.26 10.79 12.22
CA LYS A 100 -1.21 10.22 11.27
C LYS A 100 -1.12 8.69 11.29
N PRO A 101 -2.21 7.96 11.56
CA PRO A 101 -2.19 6.49 11.61
C PRO A 101 -1.88 5.84 10.25
N THR A 102 -1.99 6.60 9.16
CA THR A 102 -1.78 6.12 7.79
C THR A 102 -0.43 6.49 7.19
N CYS A 103 0.46 7.12 7.97
CA CYS A 103 1.77 7.54 7.49
C CYS A 103 2.86 6.71 8.16
N VAL A 104 3.79 6.18 7.36
CA VAL A 104 4.92 5.37 7.84
C VAL A 104 6.21 6.15 7.72
N VAL A 105 7.02 6.14 8.78
CA VAL A 105 8.36 6.70 8.83
C VAL A 105 9.37 5.57 8.78
N THR A 106 10.21 5.54 7.76
CA THR A 106 11.20 4.49 7.55
C THR A 106 12.59 5.09 7.34
N PRO A 107 13.66 4.51 7.91
CA PRO A 107 15.03 4.93 7.61
C PRO A 107 15.30 4.92 6.10
N ARG A 108 15.92 5.98 5.56
CA ARG A 108 16.20 6.10 4.13
C ARG A 108 17.01 4.92 3.57
N SER A 109 17.91 4.36 4.34
CA SER A 109 18.75 3.22 3.95
C SER A 109 17.98 1.92 3.71
N ILE A 110 16.75 1.81 4.22
CA ILE A 110 15.87 0.64 3.98
C ILE A 110 15.21 0.75 2.61
N ILE A 111 14.76 1.95 2.24
CA ILE A 111 14.08 2.18 0.95
C ILE A 111 15.10 2.36 -0.16
N TYR A 112 16.18 3.11 0.11
CA TYR A 112 17.26 3.40 -0.83
C TYR A 112 18.60 2.88 -0.27
N PRO A 113 18.87 1.57 -0.38
CA PRO A 113 20.08 0.95 0.20
C PRO A 113 21.36 1.36 -0.52
N LYS A 114 21.25 1.87 -1.73
CA LYS A 114 22.36 2.43 -2.52
C LYS A 114 22.18 3.93 -2.67
N ALA A 115 23.30 4.64 -2.85
CA ALA A 115 23.22 6.05 -3.22
C ALA A 115 22.52 6.17 -4.60
N THR A 116 21.44 6.91 -4.64
CA THR A 116 20.60 7.09 -5.82
C THR A 116 20.04 8.51 -5.83
N ASP A 117 19.56 8.94 -6.97
CA ASP A 117 18.89 10.21 -7.17
C ASP A 117 17.49 10.01 -7.76
N ASP A 118 16.69 11.06 -7.79
CA ASP A 118 15.31 11.04 -8.29
C ASP A 118 15.21 10.53 -9.73
N LYS A 119 16.18 10.83 -10.58
CA LYS A 119 16.16 10.43 -12.00
C LYS A 119 16.40 8.92 -12.16
N VAL A 120 17.36 8.40 -11.40
CA VAL A 120 17.68 6.97 -11.41
C VAL A 120 16.50 6.17 -10.90
N GLU A 121 15.91 6.56 -9.77
CA GLU A 121 14.74 5.88 -9.19
C GLU A 121 13.52 5.91 -10.12
N LEU A 122 13.24 7.05 -10.75
CA LEU A 122 12.15 7.16 -11.73
C LEU A 122 12.40 6.26 -12.95
N ALA A 123 13.64 6.19 -13.44
CA ALA A 123 13.98 5.34 -14.58
C ALA A 123 13.90 3.84 -14.23
N GLU A 124 14.38 3.44 -13.05
CA GLU A 124 14.27 2.06 -12.57
C GLU A 124 12.81 1.67 -12.35
N GLY A 125 12.03 2.51 -11.66
CA GLY A 125 10.60 2.27 -11.45
C GLY A 125 9.82 2.15 -12.76
N ALA A 126 10.13 2.96 -13.79
CA ALA A 126 9.52 2.87 -15.10
C ALA A 126 9.90 1.55 -15.81
N LYS A 127 11.14 1.11 -15.70
CA LYS A 127 11.63 -0.17 -16.24
C LYS A 127 10.93 -1.36 -15.58
N GLU A 128 10.83 -1.37 -14.25
CA GLU A 128 10.14 -2.40 -13.49
C GLU A 128 8.65 -2.47 -13.84
N MET A 129 8.01 -1.30 -13.98
CA MET A 129 6.62 -1.22 -14.41
C MET A 129 6.42 -1.84 -15.80
N LYS A 130 7.32 -1.56 -16.75
CA LYS A 130 7.26 -2.14 -18.09
C LYS A 130 7.47 -3.66 -18.07
N GLN A 131 8.42 -4.13 -17.27
CA GLN A 131 8.68 -5.57 -17.10
C GLN A 131 7.47 -6.27 -16.45
N SER A 132 6.80 -5.61 -15.51
CA SER A 132 5.58 -6.09 -14.88
C SER A 132 4.44 -6.26 -15.90
N GLN A 133 4.28 -5.32 -16.83
CA GLN A 133 3.32 -5.41 -17.93
C GLN A 133 3.62 -6.58 -18.86
N SER A 134 4.87 -6.75 -19.28
CA SER A 134 5.29 -7.89 -20.11
C SER A 134 5.07 -9.24 -19.42
N SER A 135 5.36 -9.32 -18.11
CA SER A 135 5.09 -10.52 -17.31
C SER A 135 3.59 -10.80 -17.21
N ALA A 136 2.76 -9.76 -17.05
CA ALA A 136 1.30 -9.87 -17.03
C ALA A 136 0.75 -10.46 -18.36
N ILE A 137 1.26 -10.02 -19.51
CA ILE A 137 0.90 -10.56 -20.82
C ILE A 137 1.18 -12.07 -20.88
N VAL A 138 2.39 -12.48 -20.49
CA VAL A 138 2.79 -13.89 -20.55
C VAL A 138 1.97 -14.75 -19.59
N ALA A 139 1.73 -14.26 -18.37
CA ALA A 139 0.91 -14.94 -17.37
C ALA A 139 -0.54 -15.10 -17.85
N THR A 140 -1.12 -14.03 -18.44
CA THR A 140 -2.47 -14.07 -19.03
C THR A 140 -2.55 -15.09 -20.16
N LYS A 141 -1.60 -15.12 -21.10
CA LYS A 141 -1.56 -16.13 -22.16
C LYS A 141 -1.57 -17.56 -21.62
N LYS A 142 -0.78 -17.81 -20.57
CA LYS A 142 -0.73 -19.14 -19.93
C LYS A 142 -2.05 -19.50 -19.25
N LEU A 143 -2.72 -18.55 -18.60
CA LEU A 143 -4.03 -18.77 -18.01
C LEU A 143 -5.06 -19.09 -19.09
N PHE A 144 -5.06 -18.33 -20.19
CA PHE A 144 -6.00 -18.53 -21.31
C PHE A 144 -5.79 -19.89 -22.00
N ALA A 145 -4.56 -20.34 -22.18
CA ALA A 145 -4.29 -21.66 -22.74
C ALA A 145 -4.94 -22.81 -21.94
N LYS A 146 -5.21 -22.57 -20.63
CA LYS A 146 -5.88 -23.55 -19.78
C LYS A 146 -7.41 -23.34 -19.71
N LYS A 147 -7.88 -22.07 -19.65
CA LYS A 147 -9.27 -21.74 -19.33
C LYS A 147 -10.10 -21.41 -20.57
N TYR A 148 -9.47 -20.90 -21.63
CA TYR A 148 -10.11 -20.45 -22.87
C TYR A 148 -9.24 -20.86 -24.06
N PRO A 149 -9.02 -22.16 -24.29
CA PRO A 149 -8.11 -22.64 -25.33
C PRO A 149 -8.54 -22.23 -26.75
N GLU A 150 -9.82 -21.90 -26.93
CA GLU A 150 -10.39 -21.41 -28.19
C GLU A 150 -10.04 -19.96 -28.51
N ILE A 151 -9.61 -19.17 -27.50
CA ILE A 151 -9.28 -17.75 -27.68
C ILE A 151 -7.81 -17.60 -28.09
N ASN A 152 -7.62 -17.14 -29.31
CA ASN A 152 -6.27 -16.89 -29.82
C ASN A 152 -5.70 -15.56 -29.32
N LEU A 153 -4.69 -15.61 -28.46
CA LEU A 153 -3.96 -14.46 -27.93
C LEU A 153 -2.62 -14.19 -28.62
N ALA A 154 -2.39 -14.68 -29.85
CA ALA A 154 -1.15 -14.41 -30.59
C ALA A 154 -0.89 -12.92 -30.79
N GLY A 155 -1.97 -12.12 -31.01
CA GLY A 155 -1.89 -10.67 -31.17
C GLY A 155 -1.64 -9.88 -29.87
N LEU A 156 -1.73 -10.51 -28.71
CA LEU A 156 -1.42 -9.86 -27.44
C LEU A 156 0.10 -9.79 -27.24
N THR A 157 0.67 -8.61 -27.43
CA THR A 157 2.11 -8.34 -27.33
C THR A 157 2.35 -7.05 -26.57
N ASP A 158 3.59 -6.75 -26.22
CA ASP A 158 3.94 -5.48 -25.57
C ASP A 158 3.54 -4.27 -26.44
N SER A 159 3.57 -4.40 -27.76
CA SER A 159 3.16 -3.34 -28.68
C SER A 159 1.64 -3.17 -28.79
N SER A 160 0.87 -4.23 -28.51
CA SER A 160 -0.60 -4.17 -28.49
C SER A 160 -1.17 -3.64 -27.17
N LEU A 161 -0.36 -3.60 -26.11
CA LEU A 161 -0.72 -3.10 -24.80
C LEU A 161 -0.28 -1.64 -24.64
N LYS A 162 -1.22 -0.76 -24.31
CA LYS A 162 -0.94 0.63 -23.94
C LYS A 162 -1.34 0.86 -22.50
N VAL A 163 -0.36 1.23 -21.67
CA VAL A 163 -0.59 1.62 -20.27
C VAL A 163 -0.19 3.08 -20.10
N SER A 164 -1.16 3.91 -19.74
CA SER A 164 -0.97 5.35 -19.55
C SER A 164 -0.85 5.66 -18.06
N LEU A 165 0.39 5.72 -17.57
CA LEU A 165 0.73 6.08 -16.19
C LEU A 165 1.59 7.34 -16.18
N LYS A 166 1.32 8.23 -15.20
CA LYS A 166 2.16 9.40 -14.95
C LYS A 166 2.80 9.25 -13.59
N ASN A 167 4.12 9.41 -13.52
CA ASN A 167 4.90 9.44 -12.27
C ASN A 167 4.64 8.25 -11.33
N THR A 168 4.32 7.08 -11.91
CA THR A 168 4.08 5.85 -11.17
C THR A 168 5.05 4.79 -11.68
N GLY A 169 5.81 4.21 -10.79
CA GLY A 169 6.79 3.17 -11.08
C GLY A 169 6.63 1.96 -10.18
N GLY A 170 7.52 1.00 -10.37
CA GLY A 170 7.59 -0.22 -9.57
C GLY A 170 6.75 -1.38 -10.11
N PRO A 171 7.04 -2.60 -9.67
CA PRO A 171 6.47 -3.83 -10.25
C PRO A 171 5.13 -4.24 -9.63
N SER A 172 4.62 -3.50 -8.62
CA SER A 172 3.47 -3.89 -7.79
C SER A 172 2.12 -3.90 -8.52
N GLY A 173 2.06 -3.34 -9.74
CA GLY A 173 0.87 -3.34 -10.61
C GLY A 173 0.70 -4.62 -11.44
N GLY A 174 1.60 -5.60 -11.33
CA GLY A 174 1.59 -6.79 -12.18
C GLY A 174 0.30 -7.60 -12.11
N LEU A 175 -0.19 -7.84 -10.90
CA LEU A 175 -1.41 -8.61 -10.69
C LEU A 175 -2.63 -7.91 -11.29
N ILE A 176 -2.78 -6.60 -11.06
CA ILE A 176 -3.95 -5.86 -11.59
C ILE A 176 -3.90 -5.75 -13.12
N PHE A 177 -2.72 -5.64 -13.73
CA PHE A 177 -2.60 -5.67 -15.17
C PHE A 177 -2.98 -7.03 -15.74
N ALA A 178 -2.53 -8.13 -15.12
CA ALA A 178 -2.90 -9.46 -15.54
C ALA A 178 -4.41 -9.71 -15.41
N LEU A 179 -5.02 -9.35 -14.29
CA LEU A 179 -6.47 -9.47 -14.10
C LEU A 179 -7.24 -8.56 -15.06
N GLY A 180 -6.75 -7.33 -15.31
CA GLY A 180 -7.35 -6.44 -16.30
C GLY A 180 -7.28 -6.97 -17.73
N LEU A 181 -6.21 -7.66 -18.08
CA LEU A 181 -6.10 -8.36 -19.36
C LEU A 181 -7.07 -9.55 -19.41
N VAL A 182 -7.21 -10.30 -18.32
CA VAL A 182 -8.17 -11.40 -18.25
C VAL A 182 -9.59 -10.87 -18.46
N GLU A 183 -9.97 -9.80 -17.79
CA GLU A 183 -11.29 -9.16 -17.94
C GLU A 183 -11.56 -8.71 -19.39
N LEU A 184 -10.60 -7.99 -19.98
CA LEU A 184 -10.76 -7.44 -21.34
C LEU A 184 -10.85 -8.54 -22.43
N LEU A 185 -10.22 -9.68 -22.21
CA LEU A 185 -10.00 -10.69 -23.26
C LEU A 185 -10.88 -11.94 -23.08
N SER A 186 -11.54 -12.11 -21.93
CA SER A 186 -12.50 -13.21 -21.72
C SER A 186 -13.93 -12.81 -22.08
N PRO A 187 -14.76 -13.76 -22.49
CA PRO A 187 -16.19 -13.52 -22.68
C PRO A 187 -16.96 -13.43 -21.36
N ASP A 188 -16.36 -13.89 -20.27
CA ASP A 188 -16.98 -13.85 -18.94
C ASP A 188 -16.87 -12.43 -18.37
N ASP A 189 -17.95 -11.90 -17.83
CA ASP A 189 -17.94 -10.69 -17.00
C ASP A 189 -17.50 -11.05 -15.57
N LEU A 190 -16.21 -10.91 -15.31
CA LEU A 190 -15.63 -11.25 -14.02
C LEU A 190 -15.86 -10.15 -12.95
N LEU A 191 -16.07 -8.92 -13.39
CA LEU A 191 -16.31 -7.81 -12.48
C LEU A 191 -17.76 -7.77 -12.00
N ASN A 192 -18.71 -8.01 -12.88
CA ASN A 192 -20.14 -8.00 -12.57
C ASN A 192 -20.55 -6.75 -11.78
N GLY A 193 -20.26 -5.58 -12.32
CA GLY A 193 -20.55 -4.27 -11.73
C GLY A 193 -19.67 -3.85 -10.54
N ARG A 194 -18.80 -4.72 -10.04
CA ARG A 194 -18.02 -4.49 -8.80
C ARG A 194 -16.82 -3.57 -8.99
N LYS A 195 -16.40 -2.95 -7.87
CA LYS A 195 -15.17 -2.18 -7.76
C LYS A 195 -14.07 -3.03 -7.11
N ILE A 196 -13.06 -3.38 -7.89
CA ILE A 196 -12.00 -4.32 -7.50
C ILE A 196 -10.65 -3.66 -7.60
N ALA A 197 -9.75 -3.97 -6.67
CA ALA A 197 -8.34 -3.64 -6.79
C ALA A 197 -7.47 -4.89 -6.63
N ALA A 198 -6.27 -4.83 -7.16
CA ALA A 198 -5.27 -5.86 -6.91
C ALA A 198 -3.89 -5.25 -6.82
N THR A 199 -3.06 -5.81 -5.96
CA THR A 199 -1.66 -5.42 -5.82
C THR A 199 -0.79 -6.65 -5.58
N GLY A 200 0.32 -6.70 -6.30
CA GLY A 200 1.25 -7.83 -6.28
C GLY A 200 2.16 -7.77 -7.50
N THR A 201 3.40 -8.21 -7.37
CA THR A 201 4.20 -8.50 -8.54
C THR A 201 3.63 -9.71 -9.26
N ILE A 202 3.90 -9.86 -10.55
CA ILE A 202 3.50 -11.04 -11.31
C ILE A 202 4.71 -11.59 -12.09
N SER A 203 4.94 -12.88 -11.98
CA SER A 203 5.93 -13.55 -12.82
C SER A 203 5.31 -14.05 -14.13
N ALA A 204 6.12 -14.30 -15.13
CA ALA A 204 5.68 -14.94 -16.37
C ALA A 204 5.07 -16.35 -16.17
N ALA A 205 5.28 -16.97 -15.00
CA ALA A 205 4.63 -18.23 -14.62
C ALA A 205 3.26 -18.01 -13.94
N GLY A 206 2.81 -16.76 -13.76
CA GLY A 206 1.57 -16.43 -13.08
C GLY A 206 1.66 -16.46 -11.55
N ARG A 207 2.87 -16.52 -10.97
CA ARG A 207 3.04 -16.41 -9.50
C ARG A 207 2.97 -14.96 -9.06
N VAL A 208 2.21 -14.72 -7.99
CA VAL A 208 2.06 -13.42 -7.36
C VAL A 208 3.09 -13.29 -6.25
N GLY A 209 3.86 -12.22 -6.26
CA GLY A 209 4.90 -11.94 -5.27
C GLY A 209 4.61 -10.70 -4.44
N ALA A 210 5.35 -10.57 -3.34
CA ALA A 210 5.22 -9.49 -2.37
C ALA A 210 5.44 -8.10 -2.98
N ILE A 211 4.89 -7.10 -2.30
CA ILE A 211 5.05 -5.67 -2.63
C ILE A 211 5.25 -4.87 -1.33
N GLY A 212 5.73 -3.65 -1.45
CA GLY A 212 5.77 -2.72 -0.31
C GLY A 212 4.51 -1.89 -0.16
N GLY A 213 4.27 -1.41 1.07
CA GLY A 213 3.20 -0.46 1.38
C GLY A 213 1.80 -1.05 1.29
N VAL A 214 1.59 -2.26 1.79
CA VAL A 214 0.29 -2.95 1.76
C VAL A 214 -0.76 -2.19 2.57
N GLN A 215 -0.40 -1.69 3.75
CA GLN A 215 -1.32 -0.94 4.61
C GLN A 215 -1.79 0.35 3.93
N GLU A 216 -0.86 1.10 3.32
CA GLU A 216 -1.17 2.32 2.58
C GLU A 216 -2.07 2.03 1.37
N LYS A 217 -1.86 0.90 0.71
CA LYS A 217 -2.70 0.47 -0.42
C LYS A 217 -4.10 0.03 0.03
N ILE A 218 -4.23 -0.59 1.20
CA ILE A 218 -5.54 -0.88 1.80
C ILE A 218 -6.31 0.44 2.05
N VAL A 219 -5.64 1.46 2.59
CA VAL A 219 -6.24 2.79 2.79
C VAL A 219 -6.64 3.41 1.45
N ALA A 220 -5.77 3.34 0.43
CA ALA A 220 -6.07 3.84 -0.92
C ALA A 220 -7.25 3.10 -1.57
N ALA A 221 -7.35 1.78 -1.40
CA ALA A 221 -8.46 0.98 -1.90
C ALA A 221 -9.79 1.40 -1.26
N ARG A 222 -9.82 1.59 0.06
CA ARG A 222 -11.00 2.09 0.79
C ARG A 222 -11.42 3.48 0.29
N ALA A 223 -10.47 4.39 0.13
CA ALA A 223 -10.74 5.74 -0.37
C ALA A 223 -11.31 5.75 -1.79
N ALA A 224 -10.94 4.76 -2.62
CA ALA A 224 -11.48 4.56 -3.97
C ALA A 224 -12.84 3.84 -3.98
N GLY A 225 -13.35 3.41 -2.82
CA GLY A 225 -14.60 2.67 -2.70
C GLY A 225 -14.52 1.25 -3.29
N VAL A 226 -13.33 0.64 -3.21
CA VAL A 226 -13.10 -0.75 -3.61
C VAL A 226 -13.83 -1.70 -2.65
N GLU A 227 -14.50 -2.69 -3.20
CA GLU A 227 -15.25 -3.71 -2.46
C GLU A 227 -14.38 -4.96 -2.20
N LEU A 228 -13.50 -5.28 -3.16
CA LEU A 228 -12.66 -6.47 -3.14
C LEU A 228 -11.21 -6.12 -3.52
N LEU A 229 -10.26 -6.45 -2.64
CA LEU A 229 -8.84 -6.25 -2.84
C LEU A 229 -8.09 -7.59 -2.90
N PHE A 230 -7.36 -7.84 -3.98
CA PHE A 230 -6.41 -8.93 -4.06
C PHE A 230 -5.02 -8.47 -3.67
N ILE A 231 -4.37 -9.25 -2.82
CA ILE A 231 -2.98 -9.03 -2.38
C ILE A 231 -2.15 -10.30 -2.56
N SER A 232 -0.83 -10.14 -2.52
CA SER A 232 0.05 -11.31 -2.43
C SER A 232 -0.09 -12.00 -1.07
N ARG A 233 -0.16 -13.32 -1.05
CA ARG A 233 -0.11 -14.11 0.20
C ARG A 233 1.17 -13.89 1.00
N GLN A 234 2.26 -13.51 0.34
CA GLN A 234 3.52 -13.18 0.99
C GLN A 234 3.47 -11.88 1.82
N ASN A 235 2.42 -11.07 1.66
CA ASN A 235 2.21 -9.86 2.44
C ASN A 235 1.22 -10.04 3.62
N CYS A 236 0.80 -11.27 3.93
CA CYS A 236 -0.16 -11.51 5.01
C CYS A 236 0.32 -10.97 6.36
N ASP A 237 1.60 -11.12 6.68
CA ASP A 237 2.18 -10.68 7.96
C ASP A 237 2.27 -9.13 8.08
N GLU A 238 2.13 -8.41 6.96
CA GLU A 238 2.13 -6.96 6.94
C GLU A 238 0.75 -6.35 7.19
N ILE A 239 -0.32 -7.17 7.19
CA ILE A 239 -1.67 -6.69 7.43
C ILE A 239 -1.91 -6.63 8.92
N SER A 240 -2.07 -5.43 9.44
CA SER A 240 -2.38 -5.19 10.85
C SER A 240 -3.73 -4.48 10.99
N GLY A 241 -4.50 -4.90 12.00
CA GLY A 241 -5.79 -4.30 12.32
C GLY A 241 -6.96 -4.81 11.46
N GLU A 242 -8.14 -4.31 11.78
CA GLU A 242 -9.39 -4.66 11.08
C GLU A 242 -9.45 -4.00 9.71
N VAL A 243 -9.84 -4.78 8.71
CA VAL A 243 -10.01 -4.32 7.33
C VAL A 243 -11.51 -4.08 7.07
N ASP A 244 -12.12 -3.21 7.91
CA ASP A 244 -13.56 -2.94 7.84
C ASP A 244 -13.99 -2.36 6.49
N GLY A 245 -15.09 -2.90 5.96
CA GLY A 245 -15.71 -2.43 4.73
C GLY A 245 -14.97 -2.81 3.44
N LEU A 246 -13.88 -3.55 3.50
CA LEU A 246 -13.11 -4.04 2.37
C LEU A 246 -12.88 -5.55 2.51
N LYS A 247 -13.28 -6.34 1.52
CA LYS A 247 -12.91 -7.75 1.43
C LYS A 247 -11.49 -7.87 0.89
N VAL A 248 -10.62 -8.61 1.57
CA VAL A 248 -9.25 -8.83 1.13
C VAL A 248 -9.02 -10.31 0.89
N ILE A 249 -8.52 -10.67 -0.29
CA ILE A 249 -8.16 -12.04 -0.67
C ILE A 249 -6.66 -12.10 -0.95
N ALA A 250 -5.95 -12.92 -0.18
CA ALA A 250 -4.54 -13.19 -0.37
C ALA A 250 -4.35 -14.36 -1.33
N VAL A 251 -3.61 -14.12 -2.42
CA VAL A 251 -3.40 -15.09 -3.51
C VAL A 251 -1.92 -15.32 -3.77
N SER A 252 -1.59 -16.53 -4.22
CA SER A 252 -0.23 -16.91 -4.64
C SER A 252 -0.08 -16.96 -6.16
N THR A 253 -1.20 -17.05 -6.89
CA THR A 253 -1.19 -17.18 -8.35
C THR A 253 -2.30 -16.35 -9.02
N LEU A 254 -2.09 -16.02 -10.29
CA LEU A 254 -3.11 -15.39 -11.12
C LEU A 254 -4.36 -16.29 -11.26
N GLU A 255 -4.16 -17.61 -11.31
CA GLU A 255 -5.27 -18.57 -11.42
C GLU A 255 -6.14 -18.56 -10.16
N GLU A 256 -5.56 -18.47 -8.94
CA GLU A 256 -6.32 -18.28 -7.70
C GLU A 256 -7.14 -16.99 -7.73
N ALA A 257 -6.54 -15.87 -8.14
CA ALA A 257 -7.24 -14.60 -8.24
C ALA A 257 -8.39 -14.65 -9.28
N TYR A 258 -8.15 -15.25 -10.44
CA TYR A 258 -9.17 -15.46 -11.46
C TYR A 258 -10.34 -16.30 -10.95
N LEU A 259 -10.06 -17.43 -10.30
CA LEU A 259 -11.13 -18.30 -9.75
C LEU A 259 -11.94 -17.57 -8.68
N ALA A 260 -11.29 -16.85 -7.79
CA ALA A 260 -11.97 -16.06 -6.77
C ALA A 260 -12.85 -14.95 -7.37
N LEU A 261 -12.44 -14.33 -8.50
CA LEU A 261 -13.29 -13.39 -9.23
C LEU A 261 -14.50 -14.07 -9.86
N LYS A 262 -14.27 -15.22 -10.53
CA LYS A 262 -15.32 -15.98 -11.23
C LYS A 262 -16.39 -16.53 -10.27
N ASP A 263 -15.98 -16.98 -9.09
CA ASP A 263 -16.89 -17.45 -8.03
C ASP A 263 -17.64 -16.30 -7.33
N GLY A 264 -17.49 -15.07 -7.82
CA GLY A 264 -18.17 -13.88 -7.31
C GLY A 264 -17.58 -13.33 -6.02
N GLY A 265 -16.42 -13.83 -5.57
CA GLY A 265 -15.91 -13.51 -4.24
C GLY A 265 -16.91 -13.92 -3.14
N ASN A 266 -17.67 -14.97 -3.40
CA ASN A 266 -18.94 -15.30 -2.75
C ASN A 266 -18.73 -16.09 -1.45
N SER A 267 -17.95 -15.53 -0.54
CA SER A 267 -18.00 -15.98 0.84
C SER A 267 -18.33 -14.79 1.72
N ASP A 268 -19.28 -14.97 2.63
CA ASP A 268 -19.62 -14.02 3.70
C ASP A 268 -18.47 -13.88 4.73
N PHE A 269 -17.20 -13.83 4.22
CA PHE A 269 -16.09 -13.67 5.14
C PHE A 269 -15.87 -12.20 5.48
N ARG A 270 -15.57 -11.95 6.73
CA ARG A 270 -15.05 -10.68 7.23
C ARG A 270 -13.55 -10.85 7.45
N GLY A 271 -12.77 -9.85 7.06
CA GLY A 271 -11.33 -9.86 7.25
C GLY A 271 -10.53 -10.28 6.01
N VAL A 272 -9.43 -11.01 6.19
CA VAL A 272 -8.50 -11.39 5.11
C VAL A 272 -8.60 -12.89 4.85
N GLN A 273 -9.08 -13.25 3.66
CA GLN A 273 -9.12 -14.64 3.22
C GLN A 273 -7.77 -15.06 2.62
N GLY A 274 -7.34 -16.28 2.90
CA GLY A 274 -6.12 -16.87 2.33
C GLY A 274 -4.84 -16.59 3.11
N CYS A 275 -4.92 -15.88 4.23
CA CYS A 275 -3.85 -15.74 5.21
C CYS A 275 -4.10 -16.69 6.38
N THR A 276 -3.22 -17.65 6.59
CA THR A 276 -3.38 -18.68 7.65
C THR A 276 -3.02 -18.21 9.06
N ASN A 277 -2.36 -17.05 9.19
CA ASN A 277 -1.77 -16.56 10.44
C ASN A 277 -2.48 -15.36 11.08
N LEU A 278 -3.65 -14.93 10.58
CA LEU A 278 -4.39 -13.79 11.15
C LEU A 278 -5.46 -14.18 12.19
N ALA A 279 -5.40 -15.42 12.73
CA ALA A 279 -6.24 -15.86 13.82
C ALA A 279 -5.39 -16.04 15.09
N ALA A 280 -5.08 -14.94 15.78
CA ALA A 280 -4.69 -14.95 17.19
C ALA A 280 -5.01 -13.57 17.81
#